data_28249ea6ef8ee67594a382b522f8d222
#
_entry.id   28249ea6ef8ee67594a382b522f8d222
#
_cell.length_a   1.000
_cell.length_b   1.000
_cell.length_c   1.000
_cell.angle_alpha   90.00
_cell.angle_beta   90.00
_cell.angle_gamma   90.00
#
_symmetry.space_group_name_H-M   'P 1'
#
loop_
_entity.id
_entity.type
_entity.pdbx_description
1 polymer ?
#
loop_
_entity_poly.entity_id
_entity_poly.type
_entity_poly.pdbx_seq_one_letter_code
_entity_poly.pdbx_strand_id
1 'polypeptide(L)'
;MIEIYPNTKIYIAAPAATATGGPELLHQLAYHLKNDLNINAYMYYYPNNHPKPVHPNYEEYGIQFVNQVEDNRDNILVVPETIKGIDLLECYPDIRKVIWWLSVDNFYLSYIFRSKSNFFIQRIVNKIYKKFTGKSLFDIAEIALKDKKFKRLQLPESVKKTNYHFVQSFYALNFIKSKGIIQEKIYYLSDYLNKSFLETQTDLSKKENIVAYNPKKGLAFTKKIISSAKDIKFVPLVNMSREEVIRTLQRAKVYIDFGNHPGKDRIPREAAILGCCIITGKRGSAAFFEDVPISDEYKFEDKEENIPEIIEKIKDCFENFEERNRDFDNYREIIKNEPQKFLEDLKKIFVKLQD
;
A
#
# COMPACT_ATOMS: atom_id res chain seq x y z
N MET A 1 0.30 -1.67 24.45
CA MET A 1 1.60 -0.98 24.29
C MET A 1 2.68 -2.04 24.19
N ILE A 2 3.76 -1.77 23.46
CA ILE A 2 4.92 -2.66 23.31
C ILE A 2 6.06 -2.07 24.14
N GLU A 3 6.49 -2.81 25.13
CA GLU A 3 7.57 -2.40 26.05
C GLU A 3 8.92 -2.47 25.37
N ILE A 4 9.72 -1.42 25.50
CA ILE A 4 11.07 -1.29 25.00
C ILE A 4 12.03 -1.19 26.19
N TYR A 5 12.80 -2.25 26.39
CA TYR A 5 13.87 -2.32 27.40
C TYR A 5 15.12 -1.57 26.90
N PRO A 6 16.05 -1.17 27.77
CA PRO A 6 17.23 -0.39 27.37
C PRO A 6 18.05 -1.01 26.22
N ASN A 7 18.16 -2.33 26.17
CA ASN A 7 18.93 -3.06 25.15
C ASN A 7 18.08 -3.66 24.04
N THR A 8 16.77 -3.36 23.98
CA THR A 8 15.88 -3.87 22.93
C THR A 8 16.38 -3.43 21.57
N LYS A 9 16.52 -4.40 20.66
CA LYS A 9 16.76 -4.19 19.22
C LYS A 9 15.50 -4.53 18.45
N ILE A 10 15.13 -3.66 17.51
CA ILE A 10 14.00 -3.89 16.61
C ILE A 10 14.56 -4.17 15.21
N TYR A 11 14.27 -5.35 14.68
CA TYR A 11 14.63 -5.77 13.34
C TYR A 11 13.43 -5.63 12.43
N ILE A 12 13.56 -4.88 11.35
CA ILE A 12 12.51 -4.65 10.37
C ILE A 12 12.86 -5.41 9.09
N ALA A 13 12.14 -6.49 8.82
CA ALA A 13 12.39 -7.35 7.68
C ALA A 13 11.80 -6.78 6.39
N ALA A 14 12.61 -6.69 5.33
CA ALA A 14 12.20 -6.21 4.03
C ALA A 14 12.76 -7.06 2.89
N PRO A 15 12.07 -7.17 1.72
CA PRO A 15 12.64 -7.81 0.55
C PRO A 15 13.82 -7.00 0.02
N ALA A 16 14.95 -7.67 -0.26
CA ALA A 16 16.15 -7.03 -0.79
C ALA A 16 15.92 -6.43 -2.17
N ALA A 17 16.57 -5.30 -2.46
CA ALA A 17 16.62 -4.63 -3.76
C ALA A 17 15.24 -4.42 -4.43
N THR A 18 14.19 -4.24 -3.64
CA THR A 18 12.81 -4.11 -4.14
C THR A 18 12.26 -2.74 -3.82
N ALA A 19 11.83 -1.99 -4.85
CA ALA A 19 11.18 -0.68 -4.69
C ALA A 19 9.68 -0.80 -4.96
N THR A 20 8.90 -0.85 -3.89
CA THR A 20 7.43 -0.75 -3.93
C THR A 20 6.94 -0.05 -2.66
N GLY A 21 5.63 0.25 -2.57
CA GLY A 21 5.07 0.93 -1.41
C GLY A 21 5.41 0.27 -0.07
N GLY A 22 5.24 -1.05 0.04
CA GLY A 22 5.48 -1.77 1.31
C GLY A 22 6.91 -1.63 1.85
N PRO A 23 7.96 -1.93 1.08
CA PRO A 23 9.34 -1.70 1.52
C PRO A 23 9.62 -0.25 1.94
N GLU A 24 9.04 0.76 1.30
CA GLU A 24 9.23 2.15 1.74
C GLU A 24 8.68 2.38 3.15
N LEU A 25 7.49 1.83 3.46
CA LEU A 25 6.92 1.93 4.80
C LEU A 25 7.81 1.28 5.87
N LEU A 26 8.41 0.14 5.54
CA LEU A 26 9.33 -0.55 6.44
C LEU A 26 10.57 0.30 6.75
N HIS A 27 11.08 1.03 5.75
CA HIS A 27 12.20 1.97 5.95
C HIS A 27 11.77 3.21 6.75
N GLN A 28 10.56 3.75 6.50
CA GLN A 28 9.99 4.84 7.30
C GLN A 28 9.86 4.43 8.77
N LEU A 29 9.37 3.22 9.05
CA LEU A 29 9.29 2.71 10.42
C LEU A 29 10.67 2.67 11.08
N ALA A 30 11.66 2.09 10.41
CA ALA A 30 13.02 2.00 10.94
C ALA A 30 13.63 3.39 11.21
N TYR A 31 13.40 4.32 10.28
CA TYR A 31 13.87 5.70 10.41
C TYR A 31 13.32 6.39 11.67
N HIS A 32 12.00 6.37 11.85
CA HIS A 32 11.37 7.03 12.99
C HIS A 32 11.68 6.36 14.32
N LEU A 33 11.75 5.02 14.36
CA LEU A 33 12.17 4.32 15.58
C LEU A 33 13.58 4.74 16.00
N LYS A 34 14.51 4.86 15.06
CA LYS A 34 15.89 5.23 15.34
C LYS A 34 16.06 6.71 15.64
N ASN A 35 15.55 7.59 14.77
CA ASN A 35 15.90 9.01 14.81
C ASN A 35 14.97 9.84 15.72
N ASP A 36 13.68 9.50 15.79
CA ASP A 36 12.72 10.28 16.57
C ASP A 36 12.42 9.65 17.95
N LEU A 37 12.46 8.32 18.02
CA LEU A 37 12.23 7.62 19.29
C LEU A 37 13.52 7.18 19.98
N ASN A 38 14.68 7.30 19.33
CA ASN A 38 15.96 6.83 19.84
C ASN A 38 15.90 5.37 20.34
N ILE A 39 15.36 4.48 19.49
CA ILE A 39 15.26 3.03 19.69
C ILE A 39 16.23 2.35 18.73
N ASN A 40 16.94 1.32 19.17
CA ASN A 40 17.85 0.56 18.32
C ASN A 40 17.09 -0.21 17.24
N ALA A 41 16.96 0.38 16.05
CA ALA A 41 16.25 -0.18 14.92
C ALA A 41 17.19 -0.49 13.74
N TYR A 42 17.02 -1.65 13.12
CA TYR A 42 17.85 -2.14 12.03
C TYR A 42 16.98 -2.74 10.93
N MET A 43 17.40 -2.56 9.67
CA MET A 43 16.83 -3.32 8.57
C MET A 43 17.40 -4.75 8.54
N TYR A 44 16.56 -5.72 8.19
CA TYR A 44 16.95 -7.10 7.91
C TYR A 44 16.39 -7.51 6.56
N TYR A 45 17.27 -7.79 5.58
CA TYR A 45 16.83 -8.05 4.22
C TYR A 45 16.75 -9.54 3.93
N TYR A 46 15.69 -9.95 3.20
CA TYR A 46 15.56 -11.30 2.70
C TYR A 46 15.40 -11.33 1.16
N PRO A 47 16.07 -12.29 0.44
CA PRO A 47 16.97 -13.30 0.99
C PRO A 47 18.21 -12.66 1.61
N ASN A 48 18.69 -13.32 2.68
CA ASN A 48 19.91 -12.90 3.35
C ASN A 48 21.13 -12.99 2.41
N ASN A 49 22.13 -12.18 2.64
CA ASN A 49 23.36 -12.10 1.85
C ASN A 49 23.17 -11.56 0.40
N HIS A 50 22.13 -10.78 0.13
CA HIS A 50 22.05 -10.06 -1.14
C HIS A 50 23.20 -9.04 -1.23
N PRO A 51 23.98 -8.98 -2.34
CA PRO A 51 25.19 -8.13 -2.43
C PRO A 51 24.89 -6.63 -2.33
N LYS A 52 23.69 -6.20 -2.73
CA LYS A 52 23.18 -4.82 -2.62
C LYS A 52 21.74 -4.88 -2.15
N PRO A 53 21.50 -5.05 -0.83
CA PRO A 53 20.15 -5.28 -0.32
C PRO A 53 19.30 -4.01 -0.31
N VAL A 54 19.92 -2.84 -0.11
CA VAL A 54 19.25 -1.54 -0.09
C VAL A 54 18.94 -1.10 -1.52
N HIS A 55 17.70 -0.77 -1.82
CA HIS A 55 17.34 -0.17 -3.10
C HIS A 55 17.70 1.32 -3.09
N PRO A 56 18.23 1.93 -4.19
CA PRO A 56 18.63 3.34 -4.23
C PRO A 56 17.59 4.33 -3.72
N ASN A 57 16.30 4.07 -3.96
CA ASN A 57 15.20 4.92 -3.48
C ASN A 57 15.09 4.99 -1.95
N TYR A 58 15.80 4.14 -1.21
CA TYR A 58 15.72 4.05 0.25
C TYR A 58 17.04 4.36 0.95
N GLU A 59 18.10 4.64 0.18
CA GLU A 59 19.40 5.06 0.72
C GLU A 59 19.29 6.34 1.55
N GLU A 60 18.37 7.23 1.18
CA GLU A 60 18.10 8.49 1.89
C GLU A 60 17.69 8.31 3.36
N TYR A 61 17.11 7.17 3.73
CA TYR A 61 16.73 6.88 5.12
C TYR A 61 17.95 6.62 6.02
N GLY A 62 19.12 6.26 5.48
CA GLY A 62 20.37 6.09 6.21
C GLY A 62 20.32 5.04 7.33
N ILE A 63 19.44 4.02 7.22
CA ILE A 63 19.27 3.01 8.26
C ILE A 63 20.27 1.87 8.07
N GLN A 64 20.98 1.53 9.13
CA GLN A 64 21.86 0.38 9.16
C GLN A 64 21.06 -0.92 8.98
N PHE A 65 21.66 -1.88 8.29
CA PHE A 65 21.11 -3.22 8.19
C PHE A 65 22.03 -4.25 8.84
N VAL A 66 21.45 -5.38 9.21
CA VAL A 66 22.15 -6.52 9.79
C VAL A 66 21.93 -7.76 8.94
N ASN A 67 22.90 -8.68 8.97
CA ASN A 67 22.80 -9.98 8.28
C ASN A 67 22.27 -11.08 9.20
N GLN A 68 22.14 -10.80 10.49
CA GLN A 68 21.66 -11.76 11.48
C GLN A 68 20.75 -11.06 12.50
N VAL A 69 19.64 -11.70 12.84
CA VAL A 69 18.74 -11.32 13.91
C VAL A 69 19.16 -12.03 15.19
N GLU A 70 19.26 -11.31 16.28
CA GLU A 70 19.48 -11.90 17.61
C GLU A 70 18.14 -12.38 18.17
N ASP A 71 17.95 -13.68 18.24
CA ASP A 71 16.76 -14.32 18.79
C ASP A 71 16.74 -14.21 20.31
N ASN A 72 16.18 -13.14 20.82
CA ASN A 72 16.11 -12.81 22.24
C ASN A 72 14.73 -12.25 22.55
N ARG A 73 14.19 -12.59 23.74
CA ARG A 73 12.83 -12.19 24.19
C ARG A 73 12.66 -10.69 24.36
N ASP A 74 13.72 -9.94 24.56
CA ASP A 74 13.69 -8.48 24.68
C ASP A 74 13.69 -7.79 23.32
N ASN A 75 14.10 -8.51 22.26
CA ASN A 75 14.13 -7.99 20.89
C ASN A 75 12.77 -8.14 20.19
N ILE A 76 12.63 -7.43 19.06
CA ILE A 76 11.41 -7.43 18.27
C ILE A 76 11.77 -7.66 16.81
N LEU A 77 11.03 -8.55 16.12
CA LEU A 77 11.10 -8.76 14.70
C LEU A 77 9.79 -8.33 14.05
N VAL A 78 9.85 -7.28 13.22
CA VAL A 78 8.73 -6.79 12.41
C VAL A 78 8.86 -7.35 11.00
N VAL A 79 7.82 -8.02 10.51
CA VAL A 79 7.77 -8.57 9.15
C VAL A 79 6.54 -8.06 8.40
N PRO A 80 6.59 -7.91 7.06
CA PRO A 80 5.39 -7.68 6.27
C PRO A 80 4.53 -8.95 6.21
N GLU A 81 3.26 -8.77 5.87
CA GLU A 81 2.23 -9.83 5.79
C GLU A 81 2.47 -10.89 4.70
N THR A 82 3.45 -10.70 3.83
CA THR A 82 3.75 -11.66 2.76
C THR A 82 4.28 -12.96 3.32
N ILE A 83 4.00 -14.08 2.63
CA ILE A 83 4.39 -15.41 3.12
C ILE A 83 5.90 -15.54 3.40
N LYS A 84 6.75 -14.87 2.62
CA LYS A 84 8.20 -14.86 2.87
C LYS A 84 8.56 -14.10 4.16
N GLY A 85 7.83 -13.03 4.49
CA GLY A 85 7.98 -12.35 5.78
C GLY A 85 7.49 -13.23 6.93
N ILE A 86 6.33 -13.88 6.76
CA ILE A 86 5.76 -14.77 7.78
C ILE A 86 6.66 -15.98 8.04
N ASP A 87 7.25 -16.58 6.98
CA ASP A 87 8.17 -17.71 7.13
C ASP A 87 9.40 -17.36 8.01
N LEU A 88 9.83 -16.09 8.03
CA LEU A 88 10.93 -15.66 8.93
C LEU A 88 10.56 -15.78 10.41
N LEU A 89 9.29 -15.66 10.77
CA LEU A 89 8.85 -15.77 12.17
C LEU A 89 9.07 -17.17 12.74
N GLU A 90 9.12 -18.19 11.89
CA GLU A 90 9.36 -19.57 12.30
C GLU A 90 10.86 -19.84 12.57
N CYS A 91 11.76 -19.00 12.01
CA CYS A 91 13.20 -19.12 12.21
C CYS A 91 13.68 -18.62 13.58
N TYR A 92 12.86 -17.84 14.29
CA TYR A 92 13.23 -17.18 15.53
C TYR A 92 12.17 -17.50 16.59
N PRO A 93 12.38 -18.52 17.47
CA PRO A 93 11.37 -18.95 18.43
C PRO A 93 11.15 -17.97 19.59
N ASP A 94 12.17 -17.28 20.08
CA ASP A 94 12.14 -16.51 21.32
C ASP A 94 11.77 -15.03 21.12
N ILE A 95 12.15 -14.41 20.01
CA ILE A 95 11.95 -12.99 19.73
C ILE A 95 10.46 -12.60 19.72
N ARG A 96 10.12 -11.41 20.19
CA ARG A 96 8.77 -10.85 20.09
C ARG A 96 8.46 -10.54 18.62
N LYS A 97 7.33 -11.01 18.13
CA LYS A 97 6.96 -11.03 16.71
C LYS A 97 5.88 -10.02 16.39
N VAL A 98 6.07 -9.27 15.33
CA VAL A 98 5.10 -8.31 14.80
C VAL A 98 4.88 -8.58 13.32
N ILE A 99 3.63 -8.67 12.88
CA ILE A 99 3.27 -8.65 11.46
C ILE A 99 2.66 -7.29 11.14
N TRP A 100 3.22 -6.59 10.17
CA TRP A 100 2.62 -5.35 9.66
C TRP A 100 1.82 -5.63 8.39
N TRP A 101 0.50 -5.46 8.48
CA TRP A 101 -0.46 -5.70 7.41
C TRP A 101 -0.51 -4.49 6.48
N LEU A 102 0.38 -4.46 5.51
CA LEU A 102 0.51 -3.41 4.51
C LEU A 102 -0.43 -3.63 3.32
N SER A 103 -0.78 -4.91 3.04
CA SER A 103 -1.62 -5.29 1.91
C SER A 103 -2.29 -6.64 2.14
N VAL A 104 -3.58 -6.62 2.43
CA VAL A 104 -4.38 -7.85 2.58
C VAL A 104 -4.30 -8.73 1.31
N ASP A 105 -4.36 -8.10 0.15
CA ASP A 105 -4.32 -8.83 -1.12
C ASP A 105 -2.96 -9.51 -1.35
N ASN A 106 -1.84 -8.85 -0.96
CA ASN A 106 -0.52 -9.45 -1.08
C ASN A 106 -0.33 -10.66 -0.14
N PHE A 107 -0.95 -10.64 1.04
CA PHE A 107 -1.01 -11.84 1.88
C PHE A 107 -1.64 -13.00 1.09
N TYR A 108 -2.85 -12.83 0.56
CA TYR A 108 -3.51 -13.85 -0.23
C TYR A 108 -2.71 -14.29 -1.44
N LEU A 109 -2.23 -13.34 -2.24
CA LEU A 109 -1.48 -13.64 -3.47
C LEU A 109 -0.18 -14.39 -3.17
N SER A 110 0.57 -13.97 -2.16
CA SER A 110 1.82 -14.64 -1.78
C SER A 110 1.56 -16.08 -1.31
N TYR A 111 0.49 -16.30 -0.56
CA TYR A 111 0.08 -17.62 -0.08
C TYR A 111 -0.37 -18.54 -1.23
N ILE A 112 -1.19 -18.03 -2.14
CA ILE A 112 -1.66 -18.74 -3.33
C ILE A 112 -0.48 -19.12 -4.23
N PHE A 113 0.44 -18.16 -4.45
CA PHE A 113 1.57 -18.35 -5.35
C PHE A 113 2.72 -19.16 -4.75
N ARG A 114 2.69 -19.48 -3.46
CA ARG A 114 3.61 -20.45 -2.83
C ARG A 114 3.52 -21.81 -3.52
N SER A 115 2.33 -22.28 -3.86
CA SER A 115 2.15 -23.48 -4.67
C SER A 115 2.34 -23.18 -6.16
N LYS A 116 3.35 -23.81 -6.77
CA LYS A 116 3.61 -23.67 -8.22
C LYS A 116 2.49 -24.26 -9.08
N SER A 117 1.65 -25.16 -8.53
CA SER A 117 0.52 -25.78 -9.24
C SER A 117 -0.66 -24.81 -9.43
N ASN A 118 -0.82 -23.82 -8.54
CA ASN A 118 -1.90 -22.85 -8.65
C ASN A 118 -1.71 -22.00 -9.90
N PHE A 119 -2.76 -21.91 -10.72
CA PHE A 119 -2.78 -21.16 -11.98
C PHE A 119 -1.64 -21.55 -12.95
N PHE A 120 -1.20 -22.82 -12.93
CA PHE A 120 -0.08 -23.30 -13.71
C PHE A 120 -0.25 -23.03 -15.22
N ILE A 121 -1.44 -23.37 -15.76
CA ILE A 121 -1.75 -23.17 -17.17
C ILE A 121 -1.70 -21.67 -17.53
N GLN A 122 -2.38 -20.81 -16.75
CA GLN A 122 -2.39 -19.37 -16.97
C GLN A 122 -0.99 -18.75 -16.92
N ARG A 123 -0.11 -19.28 -16.03
CA ARG A 123 1.28 -18.85 -15.92
C ARG A 123 2.09 -19.23 -17.16
N ILE A 124 1.92 -20.44 -17.68
CA ILE A 124 2.58 -20.88 -18.92
C ILE A 124 2.11 -20.05 -20.09
N VAL A 125 0.81 -19.90 -20.26
CA VAL A 125 0.23 -19.09 -21.34
C VAL A 125 0.72 -17.65 -21.26
N ASN A 126 0.72 -17.04 -20.07
CA ASN A 126 1.26 -15.70 -19.88
C ASN A 126 2.75 -15.61 -20.23
N LYS A 127 3.56 -16.61 -19.85
CA LYS A 127 5.00 -16.64 -20.16
C LYS A 127 5.23 -16.67 -21.67
N ILE A 128 4.49 -17.51 -22.38
CA ILE A 128 4.56 -17.65 -23.84
C ILE A 128 4.09 -16.34 -24.50
N TYR A 129 2.90 -15.86 -24.15
CA TYR A 129 2.31 -14.67 -24.73
C TYR A 129 3.18 -13.42 -24.51
N LYS A 130 3.73 -13.26 -23.28
CA LYS A 130 4.63 -12.16 -22.94
C LYS A 130 5.92 -12.17 -23.76
N LYS A 131 6.45 -13.36 -24.10
CA LYS A 131 7.64 -13.50 -24.93
C LYS A 131 7.43 -12.91 -26.34
N PHE A 132 6.22 -13.03 -26.89
CA PHE A 132 5.91 -12.56 -28.25
C PHE A 132 5.33 -11.14 -28.30
N THR A 133 4.62 -10.71 -27.25
CA THR A 133 3.85 -9.45 -27.29
C THR A 133 4.31 -8.40 -26.25
N GLY A 134 5.20 -8.79 -25.32
CA GLY A 134 5.57 -7.95 -24.18
C GLY A 134 4.47 -7.80 -23.11
N LYS A 135 3.27 -8.38 -23.33
CA LYS A 135 2.08 -8.22 -22.47
C LYS A 135 1.67 -9.54 -21.83
N SER A 136 0.96 -9.48 -20.70
CA SER A 136 0.30 -10.66 -20.11
C SER A 136 -1.12 -10.77 -20.65
N LEU A 137 -1.55 -12.00 -20.98
CA LEU A 137 -2.91 -12.28 -21.44
C LEU A 137 -3.91 -12.34 -20.28
N PHE A 138 -3.50 -12.94 -19.16
CA PHE A 138 -4.31 -13.08 -17.93
C PHE A 138 -3.75 -12.23 -16.81
N ASP A 139 -4.61 -11.46 -16.16
CA ASP A 139 -4.32 -10.91 -14.82
C ASP A 139 -4.59 -11.99 -13.77
N ILE A 140 -3.54 -12.79 -13.49
CA ILE A 140 -3.64 -13.92 -12.56
C ILE A 140 -3.96 -13.43 -11.15
N ALA A 141 -3.47 -12.24 -10.77
CA ALA A 141 -3.74 -11.66 -9.47
C ALA A 141 -5.24 -11.32 -9.33
N GLU A 142 -5.83 -10.66 -10.32
CA GLU A 142 -7.26 -10.35 -10.32
C GLU A 142 -8.12 -11.61 -10.32
N ILE A 143 -7.76 -12.62 -11.13
CA ILE A 143 -8.47 -13.92 -11.13
C ILE A 143 -8.40 -14.59 -9.76
N ALA A 144 -7.21 -14.63 -9.16
CA ALA A 144 -7.00 -15.24 -7.86
C ALA A 144 -7.80 -14.54 -6.75
N LEU A 145 -7.82 -13.20 -6.73
CA LEU A 145 -8.56 -12.42 -5.74
C LEU A 145 -10.08 -12.55 -5.86
N LYS A 146 -10.59 -12.86 -7.07
CA LYS A 146 -12.01 -13.14 -7.29
C LYS A 146 -12.43 -14.55 -6.86
N ASP A 147 -11.48 -15.48 -6.70
CA ASP A 147 -11.79 -16.85 -6.30
C ASP A 147 -12.24 -16.90 -4.83
N LYS A 148 -13.50 -17.33 -4.62
CA LYS A 148 -14.10 -17.47 -3.28
C LYS A 148 -13.33 -18.40 -2.34
N LYS A 149 -12.58 -19.36 -2.87
CA LYS A 149 -11.77 -20.29 -2.05
C LYS A 149 -10.71 -19.54 -1.25
N PHE A 150 -10.11 -18.49 -1.83
CA PHE A 150 -9.08 -17.72 -1.16
C PHE A 150 -9.63 -16.78 -0.10
N LYS A 151 -10.84 -16.23 -0.29
CA LYS A 151 -11.53 -15.46 0.75
C LYS A 151 -11.82 -16.26 2.03
N ARG A 152 -11.94 -17.59 1.91
CA ARG A 152 -12.14 -18.53 3.03
C ARG A 152 -10.84 -19.01 3.67
N LEU A 153 -9.68 -18.59 3.16
CA LEU A 153 -8.39 -19.00 3.70
C LEU A 153 -8.29 -18.64 5.18
N GLN A 154 -7.96 -19.62 6.00
CA GLN A 154 -7.66 -19.42 7.42
C GLN A 154 -6.25 -18.87 7.57
N LEU A 155 -6.02 -18.06 8.61
CA LEU A 155 -4.68 -17.62 8.94
C LEU A 155 -3.84 -18.82 9.42
N PRO A 156 -2.57 -18.94 8.99
CA PRO A 156 -1.65 -19.89 9.55
C PRO A 156 -1.52 -19.76 11.08
N GLU A 157 -1.22 -20.83 11.77
CA GLU A 157 -1.05 -20.81 13.22
C GLU A 157 0.10 -19.92 13.67
N SER A 158 1.19 -19.83 12.89
CA SER A 158 2.27 -18.87 13.12
C SER A 158 1.79 -17.43 13.15
N VAL A 159 0.85 -17.07 12.27
CA VAL A 159 0.22 -15.74 12.25
C VAL A 159 -0.66 -15.53 13.49
N LYS A 160 -1.50 -16.50 13.86
CA LYS A 160 -2.39 -16.37 15.02
C LYS A 160 -1.62 -16.27 16.36
N LYS A 161 -0.48 -16.94 16.44
CA LYS A 161 0.39 -16.96 17.62
C LYS A 161 1.30 -15.73 17.72
N THR A 162 1.37 -14.89 16.68
CA THR A 162 2.17 -13.66 16.68
C THR A 162 1.78 -12.76 17.87
N ASN A 163 2.76 -12.10 18.48
CA ASN A 163 2.55 -11.26 19.63
C ASN A 163 1.71 -10.03 19.30
N TYR A 164 2.02 -9.37 18.15
CA TYR A 164 1.40 -8.11 17.78
C TYR A 164 1.14 -8.04 16.28
N HIS A 165 0.10 -7.30 15.89
CA HIS A 165 -0.27 -7.02 14.51
C HIS A 165 -0.39 -5.52 14.31
N PHE A 166 0.37 -4.96 13.39
CA PHE A 166 0.17 -3.59 12.93
C PHE A 166 -0.73 -3.61 11.70
N VAL A 167 -1.70 -2.71 11.64
CA VAL A 167 -2.61 -2.55 10.50
C VAL A 167 -2.47 -1.16 9.91
N GLN A 168 -2.22 -1.10 8.61
CA GLN A 168 -2.05 0.15 7.87
C GLN A 168 -3.40 0.82 7.55
N SER A 169 -4.47 0.03 7.45
CA SER A 169 -5.77 0.45 6.95
C SER A 169 -6.92 -0.16 7.74
N PHE A 170 -8.09 0.46 7.69
CA PHE A 170 -9.33 -0.11 8.23
C PHE A 170 -9.72 -1.38 7.50
N TYR A 171 -9.41 -1.49 6.21
CA TYR A 171 -9.57 -2.75 5.48
C TYR A 171 -8.75 -3.88 6.12
N ALA A 172 -7.47 -3.66 6.41
CA ALA A 172 -6.63 -4.64 7.08
C ALA A 172 -7.11 -4.94 8.51
N LEU A 173 -7.54 -3.91 9.27
CA LEU A 173 -8.10 -4.07 10.60
C LEU A 173 -9.31 -5.00 10.60
N ASN A 174 -10.29 -4.73 9.73
CA ASN A 174 -11.49 -5.55 9.62
C ASN A 174 -11.17 -6.98 9.15
N PHE A 175 -10.20 -7.10 8.23
CA PHE A 175 -9.75 -8.40 7.75
C PHE A 175 -9.22 -9.27 8.90
N ILE A 176 -8.23 -8.80 9.67
CA ILE A 176 -7.61 -9.64 10.71
C ILE A 176 -8.56 -9.91 11.88
N LYS A 177 -9.44 -8.95 12.25
CA LYS A 177 -10.52 -9.19 13.21
C LYS A 177 -11.47 -10.29 12.74
N SER A 178 -11.87 -10.29 11.46
CA SER A 178 -12.71 -11.34 10.87
C SER A 178 -12.06 -12.72 10.88
N LYS A 179 -10.74 -12.78 11.04
CA LYS A 179 -9.93 -14.01 11.14
C LYS A 179 -9.65 -14.44 12.58
N GLY A 180 -10.23 -13.76 13.57
CA GLY A 180 -10.14 -14.11 14.97
C GLY A 180 -8.93 -13.58 15.73
N ILE A 181 -8.21 -12.59 15.18
CA ILE A 181 -7.16 -11.87 15.94
C ILE A 181 -7.83 -10.94 16.93
N ILE A 182 -7.49 -11.08 18.21
CA ILE A 182 -8.05 -10.30 19.31
C ILE A 182 -7.53 -8.86 19.31
N GLN A 183 -8.38 -7.92 19.76
CA GLN A 183 -8.12 -6.48 19.68
C GLN A 183 -6.83 -6.06 20.43
N GLU A 184 -6.51 -6.70 21.52
CA GLU A 184 -5.36 -6.39 22.39
C GLU A 184 -4.01 -6.61 21.71
N LYS A 185 -4.01 -7.41 20.63
CA LYS A 185 -2.83 -7.65 19.79
C LYS A 185 -2.73 -6.71 18.59
N ILE A 186 -3.74 -5.86 18.34
CA ILE A 186 -3.85 -5.07 17.11
C ILE A 186 -3.53 -3.61 17.42
N TYR A 187 -2.61 -3.04 16.66
CA TYR A 187 -2.24 -1.63 16.69
C TYR A 187 -2.43 -1.01 15.32
N TYR A 188 -3.16 0.10 15.27
CA TYR A 188 -3.27 0.87 14.02
C TYR A 188 -2.00 1.68 13.83
N LEU A 189 -1.30 1.41 12.75
CA LEU A 189 -0.11 2.14 12.31
C LEU A 189 -0.22 2.35 10.81
N SER A 190 -0.66 3.53 10.40
CA SER A 190 -0.81 3.90 9.00
C SER A 190 0.57 4.17 8.36
N ASP A 191 0.59 4.97 7.32
CA ASP A 191 1.78 5.42 6.61
C ASP A 191 1.58 6.88 6.21
N TYR A 192 2.58 7.43 5.54
CA TYR A 192 2.52 8.76 4.94
C TYR A 192 3.20 8.78 3.57
N LEU A 193 2.87 9.77 2.76
CA LEU A 193 3.47 9.94 1.44
C LEU A 193 4.92 10.43 1.54
N ASN A 194 5.71 10.11 0.50
CA ASN A 194 7.06 10.64 0.38
C ASN A 194 7.03 12.19 0.33
N LYS A 195 8.03 12.82 0.97
CA LYS A 195 8.16 14.28 1.06
C LYS A 195 8.07 15.00 -0.31
N SER A 196 8.56 14.35 -1.38
CA SER A 196 8.49 14.92 -2.73
C SER A 196 7.06 15.22 -3.21
N PHE A 197 6.04 14.51 -2.69
CA PHE A 197 4.64 14.84 -2.97
C PHE A 197 4.08 15.88 -2.00
N LEU A 198 4.43 15.75 -0.71
CA LEU A 198 3.91 16.64 0.35
C LEU A 198 4.43 18.08 0.22
N GLU A 199 5.67 18.25 -0.22
CA GLU A 199 6.32 19.56 -0.37
C GLU A 199 6.08 20.21 -1.74
N THR A 200 5.52 19.43 -2.69
CA THR A 200 5.24 19.95 -4.04
C THR A 200 4.00 20.85 -4.04
N GLN A 201 4.20 22.10 -4.43
CA GLN A 201 3.10 23.02 -4.67
C GLN A 201 2.48 22.80 -6.05
N THR A 202 1.18 22.91 -6.14
CA THR A 202 0.42 22.79 -7.40
C THR A 202 -0.35 24.07 -7.69
N ASP A 203 -0.11 24.61 -8.86
CA ASP A 203 -0.88 25.73 -9.41
C ASP A 203 -2.16 25.17 -10.07
N LEU A 204 -3.31 25.31 -9.40
CA LEU A 204 -4.58 24.80 -9.88
C LEU A 204 -5.05 25.44 -11.19
N SER A 205 -4.58 26.67 -11.51
CA SER A 205 -4.93 27.35 -12.77
C SER A 205 -4.33 26.66 -14.00
N LYS A 206 -3.30 25.83 -13.82
CA LYS A 206 -2.63 25.06 -14.89
C LYS A 206 -3.20 23.67 -15.08
N LYS A 207 -4.27 23.31 -14.37
CA LYS A 207 -4.93 22.02 -14.55
C LYS A 207 -5.64 21.94 -15.91
N GLU A 208 -5.48 20.78 -16.54
CA GLU A 208 -6.06 20.47 -17.84
C GLU A 208 -7.17 19.41 -17.71
N ASN A 209 -8.09 19.37 -18.66
CA ASN A 209 -9.13 18.34 -18.73
C ASN A 209 -8.50 16.96 -19.12
N ILE A 210 -7.71 16.43 -18.20
CA ILE A 210 -7.00 15.16 -18.30
C ILE A 210 -7.44 14.26 -17.16
N VAL A 211 -7.68 12.98 -17.47
CA VAL A 211 -7.86 11.89 -16.49
C VAL A 211 -6.58 11.10 -16.39
N ALA A 212 -5.89 11.15 -15.26
CA ALA A 212 -4.79 10.25 -14.96
C ALA A 212 -5.31 8.94 -14.35
N TYR A 213 -4.66 7.81 -14.61
CA TYR A 213 -5.05 6.52 -14.06
C TYR A 213 -3.88 5.56 -13.89
N ASN A 214 -4.01 4.59 -12.95
CA ASN A 214 -3.03 3.53 -12.75
C ASN A 214 -3.40 2.28 -13.57
N PRO A 215 -2.63 1.92 -14.62
CA PRO A 215 -2.95 0.76 -15.44
C PRO A 215 -2.58 -0.59 -14.80
N LYS A 216 -1.93 -0.59 -13.62
CA LYS A 216 -1.52 -1.82 -12.94
C LYS A 216 -2.67 -2.54 -12.21
N LYS A 217 -3.80 -1.84 -12.01
CA LYS A 217 -4.98 -2.36 -11.30
C LYS A 217 -6.25 -2.02 -12.07
N GLY A 218 -7.24 -2.94 -12.09
CA GLY A 218 -8.56 -2.69 -12.68
C GLY A 218 -8.57 -2.25 -14.14
N LEU A 219 -7.49 -2.51 -14.90
CA LEU A 219 -7.32 -2.02 -16.28
C LEU A 219 -8.46 -2.47 -17.20
N ALA A 220 -9.02 -3.66 -16.99
CA ALA A 220 -10.10 -4.17 -17.83
C ALA A 220 -11.35 -3.27 -17.76
N PHE A 221 -11.73 -2.83 -16.55
CA PHE A 221 -12.84 -1.92 -16.35
C PHE A 221 -12.49 -0.49 -16.80
N THR A 222 -11.31 0.00 -16.44
CA THR A 222 -10.82 1.32 -16.88
C THR A 222 -10.82 1.46 -18.40
N LYS A 223 -10.44 0.38 -19.16
CA LYS A 223 -10.51 0.37 -20.63
C LYS A 223 -11.93 0.52 -21.16
N LYS A 224 -12.95 -0.01 -20.48
CA LYS A 224 -14.35 0.18 -20.87
C LYS A 224 -14.77 1.64 -20.72
N ILE A 225 -14.38 2.28 -19.60
CA ILE A 225 -14.60 3.73 -19.42
C ILE A 225 -13.94 4.52 -20.57
N ILE A 226 -12.64 4.25 -20.85
CA ILE A 226 -11.88 4.93 -21.90
C ILE A 226 -12.55 4.73 -23.27
N SER A 227 -13.02 3.52 -23.60
CA SER A 227 -13.68 3.25 -24.89
C SER A 227 -15.03 3.92 -25.04
N SER A 228 -15.72 4.21 -23.93
CA SER A 228 -17.01 4.89 -23.88
C SER A 228 -16.91 6.43 -23.85
N ALA A 229 -15.71 6.98 -23.57
CA ALA A 229 -15.46 8.42 -23.44
C ALA A 229 -14.30 8.87 -24.35
N LYS A 230 -14.53 8.79 -25.66
CA LYS A 230 -13.50 9.08 -26.70
C LYS A 230 -13.13 10.58 -26.76
N ASP A 231 -13.97 11.43 -26.25
CA ASP A 231 -13.78 12.90 -26.14
C ASP A 231 -12.90 13.30 -24.92
N ILE A 232 -12.58 12.35 -24.04
CA ILE A 232 -11.79 12.59 -22.84
C ILE A 232 -10.35 12.08 -23.03
N LYS A 233 -9.37 12.90 -22.62
CA LYS A 233 -7.95 12.53 -22.64
C LYS A 233 -7.58 11.73 -21.40
N PHE A 234 -7.23 10.46 -21.55
CA PHE A 234 -6.73 9.59 -20.50
C PHE A 234 -5.22 9.40 -20.57
N VAL A 235 -4.53 9.53 -19.43
CA VAL A 235 -3.06 9.38 -19.33
C VAL A 235 -2.72 8.29 -18.33
N PRO A 236 -2.13 7.16 -18.76
CA PRO A 236 -1.70 6.09 -17.87
C PRO A 236 -0.41 6.47 -17.12
N LEU A 237 -0.38 6.26 -15.81
CA LEU A 237 0.82 6.40 -14.98
C LEU A 237 1.64 5.11 -15.08
N VAL A 238 2.43 4.97 -16.14
CA VAL A 238 3.22 3.76 -16.44
C VAL A 238 4.59 4.12 -17.01
N ASN A 239 5.63 3.43 -16.54
CA ASN A 239 7.02 3.66 -16.94
C ASN A 239 7.47 5.13 -16.75
N MET A 240 6.98 5.76 -15.70
CA MET A 240 7.30 7.13 -15.33
C MET A 240 8.21 7.13 -14.10
N SER A 241 9.15 8.06 -14.06
CA SER A 241 9.87 8.43 -12.84
C SER A 241 8.93 9.10 -11.84
N ARG A 242 9.35 9.27 -10.59
CA ARG A 242 8.55 9.97 -9.57
C ARG A 242 8.21 11.40 -10.02
N GLU A 243 9.16 12.10 -10.60
CA GLU A 243 9.01 13.47 -11.10
C GLU A 243 8.03 13.55 -12.27
N GLU A 244 8.03 12.54 -13.14
CA GLU A 244 7.06 12.47 -14.25
C GLU A 244 5.64 12.19 -13.75
N VAL A 245 5.48 11.36 -12.72
CA VAL A 245 4.19 11.15 -12.04
C VAL A 245 3.70 12.46 -11.43
N ILE A 246 4.56 13.18 -10.69
CA ILE A 246 4.23 14.49 -10.09
C ILE A 246 3.76 15.46 -11.16
N ARG A 247 4.55 15.66 -12.24
CA ARG A 247 4.18 16.57 -13.34
C ARG A 247 2.86 16.19 -14.01
N THR A 248 2.62 14.88 -14.19
CA THR A 248 1.38 14.41 -14.80
C THR A 248 0.18 14.70 -13.91
N LEU A 249 0.29 14.43 -12.61
CA LEU A 249 -0.77 14.69 -11.63
C LEU A 249 -1.00 16.20 -11.39
N GLN A 250 0.05 17.01 -11.44
CA GLN A 250 -0.10 18.47 -11.39
C GLN A 250 -0.95 19.04 -12.54
N ARG A 251 -0.89 18.41 -13.72
CA ARG A 251 -1.66 18.81 -14.91
C ARG A 251 -3.06 18.21 -14.95
N ALA A 252 -3.27 17.03 -14.41
CA ALA A 252 -4.56 16.33 -14.49
C ALA A 252 -5.58 16.93 -13.51
N LYS A 253 -6.80 17.23 -13.98
CA LYS A 253 -7.92 17.58 -13.12
C LYS A 253 -8.48 16.39 -12.36
N VAL A 254 -8.48 15.20 -12.96
CA VAL A 254 -9.11 14.01 -12.40
C VAL A 254 -8.09 12.85 -12.35
N TYR A 255 -8.15 12.08 -11.28
CA TYR A 255 -7.52 10.78 -11.18
C TYR A 255 -8.57 9.70 -10.92
N ILE A 256 -8.53 8.61 -11.68
CA ILE A 256 -9.43 7.47 -11.48
C ILE A 256 -8.65 6.21 -11.08
N ASP A 257 -9.22 5.42 -10.17
CA ASP A 257 -8.64 4.14 -9.74
C ASP A 257 -9.72 3.08 -9.51
N PHE A 258 -9.95 2.26 -10.52
CA PHE A 258 -10.87 1.13 -10.48
C PHE A 258 -10.08 -0.17 -10.38
N GLY A 259 -10.14 -0.82 -9.26
CA GLY A 259 -9.40 -2.05 -9.03
C GLY A 259 -9.41 -2.41 -7.55
N ASN A 260 -8.63 -3.42 -7.19
CA ASN A 260 -8.45 -3.73 -5.78
C ASN A 260 -7.54 -2.70 -5.13
N HIS A 261 -7.98 -2.17 -4.00
CA HIS A 261 -7.18 -1.36 -3.10
C HIS A 261 -6.69 -2.25 -1.95
N PRO A 262 -5.49 -2.83 -2.06
CA PRO A 262 -5.05 -3.92 -1.17
C PRO A 262 -4.67 -3.47 0.24
N GLY A 263 -4.40 -2.21 0.42
CA GLY A 263 -4.09 -1.49 1.64
C GLY A 263 -4.41 -0.02 1.43
N LYS A 264 -3.87 0.89 2.23
CA LYS A 264 -4.05 2.33 2.05
C LYS A 264 -3.22 2.80 0.85
N ASP A 265 -3.86 2.82 -0.32
CA ASP A 265 -3.19 3.08 -1.60
C ASP A 265 -2.57 4.48 -1.66
N ARG A 266 -1.37 4.56 -2.23
CA ARG A 266 -0.59 5.80 -2.29
C ARG A 266 -1.03 6.70 -3.43
N ILE A 267 -1.25 6.16 -4.64
CA ILE A 267 -1.49 7.00 -5.83
C ILE A 267 -2.75 7.85 -5.71
N PRO A 268 -3.89 7.39 -5.16
CA PRO A 268 -5.04 8.27 -4.89
C PRO A 268 -4.69 9.44 -3.96
N ARG A 269 -3.85 9.19 -2.92
CA ARG A 269 -3.36 10.25 -2.01
C ARG A 269 -2.40 11.21 -2.72
N GLU A 270 -1.46 10.67 -3.51
CA GLU A 270 -0.53 11.44 -4.33
C GLU A 270 -1.28 12.35 -5.32
N ALA A 271 -2.33 11.84 -5.95
CA ALA A 271 -3.19 12.61 -6.85
C ALA A 271 -4.00 13.69 -6.10
N ALA A 272 -4.57 13.35 -4.94
CA ALA A 272 -5.34 14.28 -4.13
C ALA A 272 -4.48 15.46 -3.64
N ILE A 273 -3.28 15.19 -3.09
CA ILE A 273 -2.39 16.25 -2.59
C ILE A 273 -1.86 17.15 -3.71
N LEU A 274 -1.74 16.61 -4.93
CA LEU A 274 -1.39 17.36 -6.13
C LEU A 274 -2.61 18.00 -6.82
N GLY A 275 -3.76 18.10 -6.14
CA GLY A 275 -4.94 18.86 -6.56
C GLY A 275 -5.80 18.17 -7.62
N CYS A 276 -5.81 16.83 -7.74
CA CYS A 276 -6.79 16.13 -8.56
C CYS A 276 -8.10 15.91 -7.80
N CYS A 277 -9.24 15.90 -8.50
CA CYS A 277 -10.45 15.24 -8.06
C CYS A 277 -10.25 13.73 -8.15
N ILE A 278 -10.69 12.96 -7.15
CA ILE A 278 -10.43 11.52 -7.05
C ILE A 278 -11.74 10.75 -7.27
N ILE A 279 -11.75 9.84 -8.25
CA ILE A 279 -12.87 8.93 -8.47
C ILE A 279 -12.34 7.50 -8.31
N THR A 280 -12.96 6.70 -7.43
CA THR A 280 -12.47 5.34 -7.14
C THR A 280 -13.55 4.28 -7.26
N GLY A 281 -13.10 3.03 -7.36
CA GLY A 281 -13.95 1.87 -7.10
C GLY A 281 -14.30 1.73 -5.61
N LYS A 282 -15.15 0.73 -5.29
CA LYS A 282 -15.56 0.37 -3.90
C LYS A 282 -14.97 -0.97 -3.48
N ARG A 283 -13.71 -1.29 -3.87
CA ARG A 283 -13.06 -2.56 -3.52
C ARG A 283 -11.87 -2.36 -2.58
N GLY A 284 -11.71 -3.29 -1.62
CA GLY A 284 -10.62 -3.22 -0.64
C GLY A 284 -10.73 -2.00 0.26
N SER A 285 -9.63 -1.28 0.48
CA SER A 285 -9.61 -0.09 1.35
C SER A 285 -10.47 1.06 0.82
N ALA A 286 -10.70 1.15 -0.50
CA ALA A 286 -11.56 2.18 -1.06
C ALA A 286 -13.05 2.06 -0.65
N ALA A 287 -13.46 0.89 -0.12
CA ALA A 287 -14.80 0.71 0.47
C ALA A 287 -14.94 1.37 1.86
N PHE A 288 -13.84 1.74 2.50
CA PHE A 288 -13.82 2.32 3.84
C PHE A 288 -13.60 3.83 3.75
N PHE A 289 -14.46 4.60 4.42
CA PHE A 289 -14.32 6.06 4.50
C PHE A 289 -13.01 6.44 5.20
N GLU A 290 -12.62 5.71 6.24
CA GLU A 290 -11.41 5.97 7.02
C GLU A 290 -10.11 5.81 6.21
N ASP A 291 -10.14 4.96 5.17
CA ASP A 291 -8.98 4.73 4.30
C ASP A 291 -8.95 5.69 3.10
N VAL A 292 -10.14 6.01 2.56
CA VAL A 292 -10.32 6.94 1.44
C VAL A 292 -11.48 7.88 1.77
N PRO A 293 -11.23 8.97 2.55
CA PRO A 293 -12.25 9.86 3.08
C PRO A 293 -12.73 10.88 2.04
N ILE A 294 -13.35 10.39 0.99
CA ILE A 294 -14.03 11.17 -0.03
C ILE A 294 -15.53 10.87 -0.02
N SER A 295 -16.36 11.80 -0.52
CA SER A 295 -17.81 11.62 -0.63
C SER A 295 -18.15 10.38 -1.50
N ASP A 296 -19.22 9.68 -1.15
CA ASP A 296 -19.70 8.50 -1.86
C ASP A 296 -20.07 8.75 -3.31
N GLU A 297 -20.39 10.00 -3.69
CA GLU A 297 -20.65 10.41 -5.06
C GLU A 297 -19.44 10.29 -5.99
N TYR A 298 -18.22 10.12 -5.43
CA TYR A 298 -16.97 9.87 -6.15
C TYR A 298 -16.54 8.40 -6.11
N LYS A 299 -17.37 7.50 -5.51
CA LYS A 299 -17.09 6.09 -5.37
C LYS A 299 -18.12 5.25 -6.11
N PHE A 300 -17.67 4.45 -7.06
CA PHE A 300 -18.54 3.62 -7.90
C PHE A 300 -18.18 2.16 -7.82
N GLU A 301 -19.16 1.26 -7.94
CA GLU A 301 -18.87 -0.15 -8.16
C GLU A 301 -18.35 -0.37 -9.59
N ASP A 302 -17.40 -1.30 -9.76
CA ASP A 302 -16.80 -1.65 -11.07
C ASP A 302 -17.80 -2.47 -11.92
N LYS A 303 -18.95 -1.88 -12.24
CA LYS A 303 -20.03 -2.46 -13.05
C LYS A 303 -20.23 -1.64 -14.32
N GLU A 304 -20.51 -2.31 -15.44
CA GLU A 304 -20.69 -1.63 -16.73
C GLU A 304 -21.85 -0.63 -16.74
N GLU A 305 -22.90 -0.92 -15.98
CA GLU A 305 -24.05 -0.04 -15.78
C GLU A 305 -23.69 1.34 -15.19
N ASN A 306 -22.60 1.43 -14.43
CA ASN A 306 -22.15 2.67 -13.80
C ASN A 306 -21.23 3.51 -14.72
N ILE A 307 -20.82 3.00 -15.89
CA ILE A 307 -19.89 3.72 -16.77
C ILE A 307 -20.43 5.08 -17.22
N PRO A 308 -21.72 5.22 -17.60
CA PRO A 308 -22.27 6.54 -17.96
C PRO A 308 -22.15 7.55 -16.80
N GLU A 309 -22.51 7.16 -15.58
CA GLU A 309 -22.45 8.01 -14.39
C GLU A 309 -21.01 8.38 -14.02
N ILE A 310 -20.05 7.46 -14.15
CA ILE A 310 -18.62 7.74 -13.97
C ILE A 310 -18.14 8.79 -14.97
N ILE A 311 -18.54 8.68 -16.24
CA ILE A 311 -18.15 9.64 -17.30
C ILE A 311 -18.77 11.00 -17.01
N GLU A 312 -20.03 11.06 -16.58
CA GLU A 312 -20.71 12.27 -16.18
C GLU A 312 -19.99 12.95 -15.00
N LYS A 313 -19.60 12.19 -13.97
CA LYS A 313 -18.82 12.70 -12.84
C LYS A 313 -17.45 13.23 -13.27
N ILE A 314 -16.77 12.59 -14.23
CA ILE A 314 -15.51 13.10 -14.79
C ILE A 314 -15.75 14.45 -15.49
N LYS A 315 -16.81 14.57 -16.28
CA LYS A 315 -17.15 15.82 -16.97
C LYS A 315 -17.54 16.93 -15.99
N ASP A 316 -18.32 16.62 -14.96
CA ASP A 316 -18.64 17.54 -13.87
C ASP A 316 -17.36 18.05 -13.18
N CYS A 317 -16.40 17.17 -12.89
CA CYS A 317 -15.09 17.57 -12.35
C CYS A 317 -14.27 18.45 -13.33
N PHE A 318 -14.48 18.36 -14.63
CA PHE A 318 -13.81 19.23 -15.60
C PHE A 318 -14.45 20.61 -15.68
N GLU A 319 -15.78 20.65 -15.77
CA GLU A 319 -16.57 21.86 -15.98
C GLU A 319 -16.63 22.71 -14.72
N ASN A 320 -16.83 22.07 -13.57
CA ASN A 320 -16.99 22.71 -12.27
C ASN A 320 -15.75 22.50 -11.38
N PHE A 321 -14.54 22.50 -11.97
CA PHE A 321 -13.32 22.07 -11.31
C PHE A 321 -13.04 22.77 -9.98
N GLU A 322 -13.18 24.08 -9.89
CA GLU A 322 -12.89 24.83 -8.66
C GLU A 322 -13.80 24.41 -7.50
N GLU A 323 -15.07 24.15 -7.79
CA GLU A 323 -16.04 23.67 -6.80
C GLU A 323 -15.75 22.23 -6.41
N ARG A 324 -15.66 21.32 -7.38
CA ARG A 324 -15.43 19.89 -7.14
C ARG A 324 -14.08 19.62 -6.50
N ASN A 325 -13.07 20.41 -6.80
CA ASN A 325 -11.77 20.27 -6.17
C ASN A 325 -11.80 20.51 -4.66
N ARG A 326 -12.66 21.42 -4.17
CA ARG A 326 -12.82 21.70 -2.73
C ARG A 326 -13.41 20.53 -1.95
N ASP A 327 -14.16 19.63 -2.60
CA ASP A 327 -14.71 18.42 -1.95
C ASP A 327 -13.59 17.51 -1.39
N PHE A 328 -12.35 17.69 -1.86
CA PHE A 328 -11.17 16.93 -1.43
C PHE A 328 -10.29 17.69 -0.44
N ASP A 329 -10.66 18.89 0.03
CA ASP A 329 -9.85 19.68 0.97
C ASP A 329 -9.60 18.93 2.28
N ASN A 330 -10.64 18.32 2.85
CA ASN A 330 -10.49 17.50 4.05
C ASN A 330 -9.54 16.31 3.83
N TYR A 331 -9.62 15.66 2.67
CA TYR A 331 -8.73 14.55 2.35
C TYR A 331 -7.27 15.03 2.25
N ARG A 332 -7.02 16.18 1.63
CA ARG A 332 -5.68 16.79 1.55
C ARG A 332 -5.12 17.15 2.91
N GLU A 333 -5.94 17.71 3.80
CA GLU A 333 -5.51 18.03 5.16
C GLU A 333 -5.17 16.77 5.97
N ILE A 334 -5.94 15.69 5.84
CA ILE A 334 -5.62 14.39 6.43
C ILE A 334 -4.24 13.91 5.93
N ILE A 335 -4.00 13.96 4.59
CA ILE A 335 -2.74 13.52 3.99
C ILE A 335 -1.55 14.35 4.49
N LYS A 336 -1.69 15.67 4.59
CA LYS A 336 -0.64 16.55 5.11
C LYS A 336 -0.26 16.23 6.56
N ASN A 337 -1.22 15.80 7.35
CA ASN A 337 -1.03 15.47 8.76
C ASN A 337 -0.56 14.01 9.00
N GLU A 338 -0.54 13.14 7.96
CA GLU A 338 -0.12 11.74 8.10
C GLU A 338 1.28 11.57 8.70
N PRO A 339 2.34 12.34 8.34
CA PRO A 339 3.66 12.19 8.95
C PRO A 339 3.65 12.42 10.47
N GLN A 340 2.98 13.48 10.93
CA GLN A 340 2.84 13.78 12.34
C GLN A 340 2.04 12.69 13.07
N LYS A 341 0.93 12.26 12.48
CA LYS A 341 0.08 11.19 13.01
C LYS A 341 0.84 9.86 13.13
N PHE A 342 1.66 9.53 12.14
CA PHE A 342 2.51 8.34 12.16
C PHE A 342 3.45 8.35 13.37
N LEU A 343 4.14 9.47 13.61
CA LEU A 343 5.02 9.62 14.75
C LEU A 343 4.29 9.53 16.10
N GLU A 344 3.10 10.13 16.19
CA GLU A 344 2.26 10.03 17.39
C GLU A 344 1.81 8.60 17.67
N ASP A 345 1.43 7.86 16.63
CA ASP A 345 1.04 6.46 16.75
C ASP A 345 2.22 5.58 17.19
N LEU A 346 3.43 5.83 16.66
CA LEU A 346 4.64 5.13 17.11
C LEU A 346 4.91 5.39 18.62
N LYS A 347 4.79 6.63 19.10
CA LYS A 347 4.95 6.97 20.53
C LYS A 347 3.93 6.29 21.42
N LYS A 348 2.71 6.05 20.92
CA LYS A 348 1.66 5.31 21.65
C LYS A 348 1.90 3.81 21.66
N ILE A 349 2.46 3.27 20.57
CA ILE A 349 2.71 1.84 20.41
C ILE A 349 3.93 1.41 21.21
N PHE A 350 5.06 2.12 21.07
CA PHE A 350 6.33 1.78 21.69
C PHE A 350 6.61 2.61 22.93
N VAL A 351 6.66 1.97 24.08
CA VAL A 351 6.86 2.65 25.38
C VAL A 351 8.17 2.17 25.97
N LYS A 352 9.12 3.11 26.15
CA LYS A 352 10.37 2.82 26.85
C LYS A 352 10.10 2.60 28.33
N LEU A 353 10.61 1.52 28.87
CA LEU A 353 10.69 1.32 30.30
C LEU A 353 11.90 2.10 30.82
N GLN A 354 11.67 2.86 31.89
CA GLN A 354 12.76 3.51 32.63
C GLN A 354 13.44 2.45 33.51
N ASP A 355 14.76 2.54 33.67
CA ASP A 355 15.56 1.70 34.56
C ASP A 355 15.12 1.87 36.02
#